data_616d649d19f158a78d66f7887f879207
#
_entry.id   616d649d19f158a78d66f7887f879207
#
_cell.length_a   1.000
_cell.length_b   1.000
_cell.length_c   1.000
_cell.angle_alpha   90.00
_cell.angle_beta   90.00
_cell.angle_gamma   90.00
#
_symmetry.space_group_name_H-M   'P 1'
#
loop_
_entity.id
_entity.type
_entity.pdbx_description
1 polymer ?
#
loop_
_entity_poly.entity_id
_entity_poly.type
_entity_poly.pdbx_seq_one_letter_code
_entity_poly.pdbx_strand_id
1 'polypeptide(L)'
;MKKHYYLLFCIFLSSSFLFAQKEPKSISDFQIETQAKVTINENYGIAEFIRFPSNKAFKIEGVTLFDKAINFLELNKDIFKLDPSINRFIIKKEETDNYGLKHVLVEQEFNGVPLYDGKLHFHFNRVNELTSVNGNYIPNIKISSIPSLSNTDANTIALQTIEAQNLNFSNTPLLVNKSTLYIFPKGLAQGVLEANYLVYEVEVRNNNEVREYVFVNAHNGNIVEQFTGMPHAMDRIVYESNTSNTVWQEGDAFPGTLTIWQQNEVVASEDMYSFFNNAFGYVSYDGADAQMRTINNNPNLSCPNASWNGVTANYCDGTASDDVIGHEWGHAYTGTNLPMAIWCNE
;
A
#
# COMPACT_ATOMS: atom_id res chain seq x y z
N MET A 1 -36.69 87.15 0.83
CA MET A 1 -35.79 86.26 1.62
C MET A 1 -35.75 84.93 0.92
N LYS A 2 -34.68 84.60 0.18
CA LYS A 2 -34.45 83.28 -0.48
C LYS A 2 -33.52 82.45 0.38
N LYS A 3 -33.99 81.33 0.94
CA LYS A 3 -33.22 80.39 1.68
C LYS A 3 -32.51 79.42 0.69
N HIS A 4 -31.19 79.37 0.73
CA HIS A 4 -30.37 78.40 -0.03
C HIS A 4 -30.12 77.20 0.85
N TYR A 5 -30.58 76.03 0.41
CA TYR A 5 -30.22 74.70 1.04
C TYR A 5 -29.01 74.17 0.33
N TYR A 6 -27.92 74.03 1.06
CA TYR A 6 -26.71 73.26 0.60
C TYR A 6 -26.92 71.81 0.93
N LEU A 7 -27.02 71.00 -0.13
CA LEU A 7 -27.08 69.55 -0.03
C LEU A 7 -25.66 69.04 0.05
N LEU A 8 -25.26 68.56 1.23
CA LEU A 8 -23.95 67.93 1.45
C LEU A 8 -24.00 66.49 0.96
N PHE A 9 -23.37 66.20 -0.19
CA PHE A 9 -23.27 64.84 -0.74
C PHE A 9 -22.05 64.15 -0.15
N CYS A 10 -22.24 63.31 0.91
CA CYS A 10 -21.20 62.46 1.46
C CYS A 10 -20.97 61.28 0.53
N ILE A 11 -19.90 61.31 -0.25
CA ILE A 11 -19.42 60.16 -1.01
C ILE A 11 -18.73 59.18 -0.06
N PHE A 12 -19.42 58.10 0.30
CA PHE A 12 -18.80 56.97 0.97
C PHE A 12 -17.95 56.20 -0.08
N LEU A 13 -16.63 56.41 -0.07
CA LEU A 13 -15.69 55.50 -0.74
C LEU A 13 -15.61 54.20 0.08
N SER A 14 -16.43 53.22 -0.29
CA SER A 14 -16.20 51.84 0.14
C SER A 14 -14.96 51.30 -0.55
N SER A 15 -13.83 51.33 0.11
CA SER A 15 -12.63 50.62 -0.30
C SER A 15 -12.90 49.10 -0.14
N SER A 16 -13.34 48.46 -1.20
CA SER A 16 -13.41 47.02 -1.31
C SER A 16 -11.94 46.51 -1.29
N PHE A 17 -11.46 46.04 -0.16
CA PHE A 17 -10.26 45.25 -0.12
C PHE A 17 -10.52 43.94 -0.88
N LEU A 18 -10.19 43.91 -2.16
CA LEU A 18 -10.03 42.67 -2.92
C LEU A 18 -8.84 41.92 -2.30
N PHE A 19 -9.13 41.02 -1.40
CA PHE A 19 -8.15 39.97 -1.06
C PHE A 19 -7.98 39.17 -2.34
N ALA A 20 -6.87 39.39 -3.05
CA ALA A 20 -6.46 38.53 -4.13
C ALA A 20 -6.25 37.13 -3.53
N GLN A 21 -7.20 36.25 -3.75
CA GLN A 21 -7.08 34.86 -3.37
C GLN A 21 -5.93 34.28 -4.23
N LYS A 22 -4.85 33.86 -3.58
CA LYS A 22 -3.73 33.28 -4.30
C LYS A 22 -4.23 32.03 -5.01
N GLU A 23 -4.03 31.94 -6.30
CA GLU A 23 -4.36 30.73 -7.08
C GLU A 23 -3.70 29.49 -6.47
N PRO A 24 -4.41 28.35 -6.40
CA PRO A 24 -3.85 27.12 -5.90
C PRO A 24 -2.59 26.71 -6.66
N LYS A 25 -1.54 26.31 -5.97
CA LYS A 25 -0.28 25.90 -6.57
C LYS A 25 -0.46 24.58 -7.32
N SER A 26 -0.21 24.60 -8.63
CA SER A 26 -0.24 23.37 -9.43
C SER A 26 0.99 22.48 -9.16
N ILE A 27 0.90 21.19 -9.49
CA ILE A 27 2.05 20.26 -9.44
C ILE A 27 3.15 20.75 -10.38
N SER A 28 2.80 21.29 -11.56
CA SER A 28 3.75 21.84 -12.52
C SER A 28 4.51 23.05 -11.95
N ASP A 29 3.82 23.97 -11.28
CA ASP A 29 4.46 25.13 -10.64
C ASP A 29 5.41 24.68 -9.53
N PHE A 30 4.99 23.70 -8.74
CA PHE A 30 5.84 23.10 -7.71
C PHE A 30 7.11 22.47 -8.30
N GLN A 31 6.99 21.73 -9.42
CA GLN A 31 8.14 21.13 -10.10
C GLN A 31 9.11 22.19 -10.65
N ILE A 32 8.58 23.26 -11.25
CA ILE A 32 9.40 24.36 -11.78
C ILE A 32 10.17 25.05 -10.64
N GLU A 33 9.51 25.36 -9.55
CA GLU A 33 10.12 26.06 -8.40
C GLU A 33 11.18 25.22 -7.68
N THR A 34 10.88 23.95 -7.45
CA THR A 34 11.73 23.07 -6.64
C THR A 34 12.70 22.22 -7.44
N GLN A 35 12.46 22.03 -8.73
CA GLN A 35 13.12 21.08 -9.63
C GLN A 35 12.91 19.62 -9.21
N ALA A 36 11.91 19.36 -8.38
CA ALA A 36 11.55 18.01 -7.96
C ALA A 36 10.94 17.20 -9.11
N LYS A 37 11.23 15.91 -9.15
CA LYS A 37 10.46 14.96 -9.93
C LYS A 37 9.23 14.56 -9.12
N VAL A 38 8.06 14.59 -9.74
CA VAL A 38 6.80 14.25 -9.10
C VAL A 38 6.08 13.19 -9.92
N THR A 39 5.79 12.04 -9.29
CA THR A 39 4.82 11.07 -9.81
C THR A 39 3.43 11.47 -9.33
N ILE A 40 2.46 11.44 -10.22
CA ILE A 40 1.07 11.82 -9.93
C ILE A 40 0.25 10.56 -9.75
N ASN A 41 -0.50 10.48 -8.67
CA ASN A 41 -1.58 9.51 -8.54
C ASN A 41 -2.72 9.93 -9.48
N GLU A 42 -2.92 9.19 -10.56
CA GLU A 42 -3.89 9.54 -11.60
C GLU A 42 -5.34 9.49 -11.10
N ASN A 43 -5.64 8.61 -10.14
CA ASN A 43 -6.99 8.48 -9.57
C ASN A 43 -7.41 9.73 -8.80
N TYR A 44 -6.49 10.35 -8.09
CA TYR A 44 -6.74 11.52 -7.26
C TYR A 44 -6.24 12.83 -7.88
N GLY A 45 -5.31 12.75 -8.82
CA GLY A 45 -4.64 13.93 -9.40
C GLY A 45 -3.84 14.71 -8.36
N ILE A 46 -3.10 14.02 -7.51
CA ILE A 46 -2.25 14.55 -6.44
C ILE A 46 -0.82 14.03 -6.57
N ALA A 47 0.12 14.67 -5.87
CA ALA A 47 1.48 14.14 -5.77
C ALA A 47 1.50 12.86 -4.93
N GLU A 48 2.07 11.78 -5.47
CA GLU A 48 2.21 10.48 -4.82
C GLU A 48 3.65 10.21 -4.42
N PHE A 49 4.60 10.53 -5.31
CA PHE A 49 6.02 10.46 -5.02
C PHE A 49 6.69 11.76 -5.45
N ILE A 50 7.43 12.36 -4.53
CA ILE A 50 8.20 13.57 -4.75
C ILE A 50 9.66 13.27 -4.47
N ARG A 51 10.57 13.57 -5.42
CA ARG A 51 12.00 13.41 -5.26
C ARG A 51 12.72 14.71 -5.64
N PHE A 52 13.45 15.26 -4.69
CA PHE A 52 14.28 16.44 -4.91
C PHE A 52 15.64 16.05 -5.52
N PRO A 53 16.28 16.95 -6.32
CA PRO A 53 17.62 16.72 -6.83
C PRO A 53 18.63 16.51 -5.68
N SER A 54 19.59 15.62 -5.85
CA SER A 54 20.58 15.27 -4.82
C SER A 54 21.42 16.48 -4.36
N ASN A 55 21.61 17.46 -5.22
CA ASN A 55 22.33 18.71 -4.93
C ASN A 55 21.41 19.85 -4.46
N LYS A 56 20.09 19.63 -4.38
CA LYS A 56 19.10 20.65 -4.03
C LYS A 56 17.97 20.03 -3.19
N ALA A 57 18.33 19.42 -2.06
CA ALA A 57 17.34 18.96 -1.09
C ALA A 57 16.48 20.13 -0.58
N PHE A 58 15.24 19.86 -0.23
CA PHE A 58 14.27 20.88 0.14
C PHE A 58 14.46 21.30 1.61
N LYS A 59 14.78 22.60 1.80
CA LYS A 59 14.91 23.19 3.13
C LYS A 59 13.54 23.54 3.67
N ILE A 60 13.25 23.05 4.86
CA ILE A 60 12.00 23.33 5.54
C ILE A 60 12.23 23.61 7.01
N GLU A 61 11.52 24.58 7.55
CA GLU A 61 11.58 24.93 8.95
C GLU A 61 10.84 23.91 9.83
N GLY A 62 11.29 23.74 11.05
CA GLY A 62 10.68 22.84 12.04
C GLY A 62 11.68 22.46 13.11
N VAL A 63 11.22 22.31 14.34
CA VAL A 63 12.06 21.94 15.49
C VAL A 63 12.44 20.46 15.42
N THR A 64 11.45 19.61 15.10
CA THR A 64 11.62 18.17 14.91
C THR A 64 11.49 17.80 13.41
N LEU A 65 11.86 16.58 13.03
CA LEU A 65 11.63 16.09 11.69
C LEU A 65 10.14 15.92 11.39
N PHE A 66 9.35 15.57 12.41
CA PHE A 66 7.90 15.54 12.31
C PHE A 66 7.32 16.93 12.00
N ASP A 67 7.75 17.99 12.74
CA ASP A 67 7.32 19.36 12.43
C ASP A 67 7.66 19.75 10.99
N LYS A 68 8.86 19.37 10.52
CA LYS A 68 9.27 19.59 9.12
C LYS A 68 8.36 18.88 8.14
N ALA A 69 7.99 17.62 8.42
CA ALA A 69 7.08 16.85 7.56
C ALA A 69 5.69 17.51 7.49
N ILE A 70 5.13 17.93 8.61
CA ILE A 70 3.84 18.61 8.67
C ILE A 70 3.88 19.97 7.96
N ASN A 71 4.91 20.77 8.24
CA ASN A 71 5.10 22.07 7.57
C ASN A 71 5.25 21.92 6.06
N PHE A 72 5.89 20.84 5.58
CA PHE A 72 5.94 20.55 4.16
C PHE A 72 4.56 20.31 3.55
N LEU A 73 3.73 19.51 4.21
CA LEU A 73 2.36 19.23 3.75
C LEU A 73 1.51 20.50 3.74
N GLU A 74 1.58 21.32 4.79
CA GLU A 74 0.83 22.57 4.89
C GLU A 74 1.25 23.59 3.83
N LEU A 75 2.56 23.78 3.60
CA LEU A 75 3.08 24.69 2.59
C LEU A 75 2.73 24.26 1.17
N ASN A 76 2.54 22.97 0.95
CA ASN A 76 2.28 22.40 -0.36
C ASN A 76 0.91 21.70 -0.41
N LYS A 77 -0.04 22.14 0.43
CA LYS A 77 -1.37 21.52 0.56
C LYS A 77 -2.12 21.36 -0.76
N ASP A 78 -1.90 22.28 -1.70
CA ASP A 78 -2.61 22.30 -2.98
C ASP A 78 -2.25 21.11 -3.86
N ILE A 79 -0.95 20.70 -3.90
CA ILE A 79 -0.52 19.55 -4.70
C ILE A 79 -0.98 18.20 -4.12
N PHE A 80 -1.40 18.18 -2.85
CA PHE A 80 -2.02 17.03 -2.20
C PHE A 80 -3.55 17.16 -2.12
N LYS A 81 -4.14 18.31 -2.48
CA LYS A 81 -5.55 18.64 -2.21
C LYS A 81 -5.89 18.44 -0.73
N LEU A 82 -4.98 18.84 0.14
CA LEU A 82 -5.07 18.67 1.59
C LEU A 82 -5.97 19.75 2.19
N ASP A 83 -6.97 19.31 2.94
CA ASP A 83 -7.74 20.18 3.84
C ASP A 83 -7.27 19.92 5.29
N PRO A 84 -6.46 20.81 5.88
CA PRO A 84 -5.94 20.63 7.23
C PRO A 84 -6.99 20.81 8.33
N SER A 85 -8.21 21.26 8.02
CA SER A 85 -9.28 21.39 9.00
C SER A 85 -9.90 20.04 9.40
N ILE A 86 -9.83 19.04 8.52
CA ILE A 86 -10.41 17.70 8.69
C ILE A 86 -9.39 16.58 8.61
N ASN A 87 -8.22 16.81 8.02
CA ASN A 87 -7.13 15.85 7.94
C ASN A 87 -6.02 16.25 8.92
N ARG A 88 -5.57 15.29 9.70
CA ARG A 88 -4.42 15.40 10.58
C ARG A 88 -3.44 14.30 10.25
N PHE A 89 -2.20 14.47 10.71
CA PHE A 89 -1.17 13.44 10.60
C PHE A 89 -0.58 13.18 11.97
N ILE A 90 -0.43 11.91 12.29
CA ILE A 90 0.23 11.47 13.54
C ILE A 90 1.52 10.74 13.19
N ILE A 91 2.53 10.95 14.02
CA ILE A 91 3.80 10.24 13.85
C ILE A 91 3.61 8.77 14.25
N LYS A 92 4.06 7.87 13.39
CA LYS A 92 4.08 6.42 13.66
C LYS A 92 5.47 5.92 13.93
N LYS A 93 6.47 6.46 13.23
CA LYS A 93 7.86 6.05 13.38
C LYS A 93 8.80 7.19 12.99
N GLU A 94 9.91 7.31 13.70
CA GLU A 94 11.07 8.09 13.30
C GLU A 94 12.30 7.21 13.48
N GLU A 95 13.14 7.12 12.48
CA GLU A 95 14.35 6.30 12.51
C GLU A 95 15.49 6.93 11.73
N THR A 96 16.70 6.52 12.07
CA THR A 96 17.92 6.85 11.32
C THR A 96 18.50 5.55 10.80
N ASP A 97 18.76 5.46 9.50
CA ASP A 97 19.34 4.30 8.87
C ASP A 97 20.87 4.20 9.08
N ASN A 98 21.47 3.09 8.62
CA ASN A 98 22.90 2.83 8.74
C ASN A 98 23.77 3.82 7.94
N TYR A 99 23.18 4.59 7.02
CA TYR A 99 23.85 5.63 6.24
C TYR A 99 23.71 7.03 6.85
N GLY A 100 22.98 7.14 7.97
CA GLY A 100 22.69 8.40 8.66
C GLY A 100 21.60 9.23 7.98
N LEU A 101 20.81 8.63 7.09
CA LEU A 101 19.61 9.24 6.56
C LEU A 101 18.47 9.04 7.56
N LYS A 102 17.55 9.96 7.60
CA LYS A 102 16.46 9.95 8.59
C LYS A 102 15.12 9.81 7.90
N HIS A 103 14.23 9.05 8.52
CA HIS A 103 12.93 8.69 7.97
C HIS A 103 11.85 8.97 8.99
N VAL A 104 10.78 9.62 8.55
CA VAL A 104 9.59 9.88 9.37
C VAL A 104 8.39 9.27 8.66
N LEU A 105 7.70 8.37 9.34
CA LEU A 105 6.43 7.80 8.91
C LEU A 105 5.29 8.50 9.65
N VAL A 106 4.36 9.05 8.89
CA VAL A 106 3.13 9.62 9.41
C VAL A 106 1.90 8.89 8.90
N GLU A 107 0.86 8.83 9.69
CA GLU A 107 -0.44 8.25 9.34
C GLU A 107 -1.48 9.36 9.27
N GLN A 108 -2.29 9.32 8.22
CA GLN A 108 -3.40 10.24 8.04
C GLN A 108 -4.57 9.90 8.94
N GLU A 109 -5.16 10.90 9.55
CA GLU A 109 -6.44 10.83 10.24
C GLU A 109 -7.45 11.78 9.58
N PHE A 110 -8.69 11.34 9.49
CA PHE A 110 -9.82 12.16 9.09
C PHE A 110 -10.82 12.26 10.26
N ASN A 111 -11.05 13.48 10.76
CA ASN A 111 -11.87 13.74 11.95
C ASN A 111 -11.49 12.84 13.15
N GLY A 112 -10.20 12.55 13.34
CA GLY A 112 -9.69 11.72 14.43
C GLY A 112 -9.82 10.21 14.23
N VAL A 113 -10.26 9.75 13.06
CA VAL A 113 -10.26 8.34 12.69
C VAL A 113 -9.09 8.08 11.74
N PRO A 114 -8.19 7.11 12.05
CA PRO A 114 -7.07 6.78 11.16
C PRO A 114 -7.54 6.19 9.84
N LEU A 115 -6.78 6.45 8.78
CA LEU A 115 -7.00 5.83 7.48
C LEU A 115 -6.20 4.54 7.38
N TYR A 116 -6.89 3.48 6.95
CA TYR A 116 -6.22 2.22 6.64
C TYR A 116 -5.26 2.43 5.47
N ASP A 117 -3.98 2.17 5.71
CA ASP A 117 -2.87 2.42 4.77
C ASP A 117 -2.70 3.86 4.27
N GLY A 118 -3.34 4.83 4.90
CA GLY A 118 -3.12 6.25 4.66
C GLY A 118 -1.82 6.73 5.32
N LYS A 119 -0.67 6.45 4.70
CA LYS A 119 0.66 6.69 5.28
C LYS A 119 1.56 7.44 4.31
N LEU A 120 2.32 8.40 4.85
CA LEU A 120 3.35 9.11 4.11
C LEU A 120 4.71 8.93 4.78
N HIS A 121 5.72 8.67 3.96
CA HIS A 121 7.12 8.56 4.33
C HIS A 121 7.87 9.82 3.91
N PHE A 122 8.56 10.45 4.84
CA PHE A 122 9.43 11.59 4.60
C PHE A 122 10.88 11.15 4.82
N HIS A 123 11.72 11.41 3.83
CA HIS A 123 13.13 11.03 3.85
C HIS A 123 14.00 12.28 3.90
N PHE A 124 14.90 12.33 4.87
CA PHE A 124 15.78 13.47 5.10
C PHE A 124 17.24 13.05 4.98
N ASN A 125 18.07 13.97 4.48
CA ASN A 125 19.51 13.78 4.48
C ASN A 125 20.12 13.97 5.89
N ARG A 126 21.44 13.78 6.00
CA ARG A 126 22.17 13.89 7.27
C ARG A 126 22.06 15.25 7.94
N VAL A 127 21.78 16.31 7.18
CA VAL A 127 21.61 17.67 7.67
C VAL A 127 20.15 18.09 7.84
N ASN A 128 19.23 17.12 7.85
CA ASN A 128 17.79 17.28 8.04
C ASN A 128 17.08 18.12 6.95
N GLU A 129 17.56 18.07 5.71
CA GLU A 129 16.85 18.58 4.54
C GLU A 129 16.06 17.46 3.88
N LEU A 130 14.85 17.75 3.39
CA LEU A 130 13.96 16.77 2.79
C LEU A 130 14.45 16.36 1.39
N THR A 131 14.61 15.06 1.17
CA THR A 131 15.08 14.50 -0.10
C THR A 131 13.97 13.85 -0.92
N SER A 132 12.97 13.26 -0.25
CA SER A 132 11.81 12.68 -0.94
C SER A 132 10.62 12.51 0.01
N VAL A 133 9.42 12.42 -0.59
CA VAL A 133 8.16 12.06 0.07
C VAL A 133 7.47 11.02 -0.79
N ASN A 134 6.96 9.95 -0.18
CA ASN A 134 6.17 8.93 -0.88
C ASN A 134 5.16 8.28 0.05
N GLY A 135 4.18 7.60 -0.53
CA GLY A 135 3.16 6.84 0.17
C GLY A 135 1.76 7.26 -0.23
N ASN A 136 0.77 6.78 0.52
CA ASN A 136 -0.63 6.96 0.22
C ASN A 136 -1.22 8.13 1.03
N TYR A 137 -1.79 9.09 0.33
CA TYR A 137 -2.66 10.12 0.89
C TYR A 137 -4.01 10.07 0.19
N ILE A 138 -5.10 10.07 0.97
CA ILE A 138 -6.45 9.97 0.46
C ILE A 138 -7.14 11.33 0.62
N PRO A 139 -7.31 12.10 -0.47
CA PRO A 139 -7.97 13.39 -0.43
C PRO A 139 -9.50 13.24 -0.48
N ASN A 140 -10.20 14.33 -0.20
CA ASN A 140 -11.64 14.50 -0.47
C ASN A 140 -12.55 13.44 0.15
N ILE A 141 -12.21 12.94 1.34
CA ILE A 141 -13.05 11.98 2.07
C ILE A 141 -14.40 12.65 2.41
N LYS A 142 -15.50 11.99 2.03
CA LYS A 142 -16.87 12.49 2.20
C LYS A 142 -17.76 11.43 2.84
N ILE A 143 -17.39 10.99 4.03
CA ILE A 143 -18.18 10.02 4.81
C ILE A 143 -18.35 10.52 6.24
N SER A 144 -19.36 10.00 6.93
CA SER A 144 -19.46 10.18 8.39
C SER A 144 -18.34 9.42 9.09
N SER A 145 -17.65 10.06 10.01
CA SER A 145 -16.64 9.42 10.89
C SER A 145 -17.24 8.92 12.20
N ILE A 146 -18.56 9.06 12.40
CA ILE A 146 -19.25 8.61 13.61
C ILE A 146 -19.93 7.28 13.31
N PRO A 147 -19.54 6.18 13.97
CA PRO A 147 -20.12 4.87 13.74
C PRO A 147 -21.56 4.80 14.24
N SER A 148 -22.42 4.05 13.55
CA SER A 148 -23.78 3.72 14.01
C SER A 148 -23.83 2.44 14.81
N LEU A 149 -22.87 1.52 14.57
CA LEU A 149 -22.71 0.27 15.32
C LEU A 149 -21.65 0.44 16.41
N SER A 150 -21.82 -0.26 17.51
CA SER A 150 -20.77 -0.36 18.51
C SER A 150 -19.65 -1.31 18.07
N ASN A 151 -18.48 -1.17 18.69
CA ASN A 151 -17.37 -2.11 18.50
C ASN A 151 -17.79 -3.57 18.84
N THR A 152 -18.61 -3.77 19.89
CA THR A 152 -19.12 -5.08 20.30
C THR A 152 -20.03 -5.70 19.23
N ASP A 153 -20.89 -4.91 18.58
CA ASP A 153 -21.74 -5.40 17.50
C ASP A 153 -20.89 -5.85 16.30
N ALA A 154 -19.90 -5.03 15.91
CA ALA A 154 -18.98 -5.37 14.83
C ALA A 154 -18.18 -6.64 15.11
N ASN A 155 -17.71 -6.82 16.35
CA ASN A 155 -17.01 -8.03 16.80
C ASN A 155 -17.91 -9.27 16.67
N THR A 156 -19.17 -9.16 17.07
CA THR A 156 -20.14 -10.25 16.95
C THR A 156 -20.38 -10.60 15.48
N ILE A 157 -20.57 -9.61 14.62
CA ILE A 157 -20.75 -9.82 13.18
C ILE A 157 -19.54 -10.52 12.58
N ALA A 158 -18.33 -10.07 12.90
CA ALA A 158 -17.10 -10.67 12.39
C ALA A 158 -16.95 -12.15 12.82
N LEU A 159 -17.18 -12.46 14.11
CA LEU A 159 -17.15 -13.84 14.60
C LEU A 159 -18.14 -14.72 13.85
N GLN A 160 -19.41 -14.29 13.76
CA GLN A 160 -20.45 -15.03 13.04
C GLN A 160 -20.12 -15.22 11.56
N THR A 161 -19.47 -14.24 10.93
CA THR A 161 -19.04 -14.32 9.53
C THR A 161 -18.03 -15.46 9.35
N ILE A 162 -17.02 -15.54 10.21
CA ILE A 162 -16.00 -16.60 10.12
C ILE A 162 -16.56 -17.98 10.52
N GLU A 163 -17.39 -18.04 11.55
CA GLU A 163 -18.07 -19.29 11.96
C GLU A 163 -18.94 -19.87 10.85
N ALA A 164 -19.66 -19.01 10.11
CA ALA A 164 -20.54 -19.43 9.02
C ALA A 164 -19.80 -19.98 7.79
N GLN A 165 -18.52 -19.69 7.62
CA GLN A 165 -17.71 -20.19 6.52
C GLN A 165 -17.38 -21.69 6.64
N ASN A 166 -17.78 -22.36 7.74
CA ASN A 166 -17.60 -23.80 7.99
C ASN A 166 -16.19 -24.31 7.66
N LEU A 167 -15.19 -23.48 7.89
CA LEU A 167 -13.81 -23.91 7.80
C LEU A 167 -13.64 -25.01 8.85
N ASN A 168 -13.11 -26.16 8.49
CA ASN A 168 -12.90 -27.32 9.36
C ASN A 168 -11.87 -27.01 10.45
N PHE A 169 -12.26 -26.14 11.39
CA PHE A 169 -11.41 -25.82 12.53
C PHE A 169 -11.39 -26.98 13.52
N SER A 170 -10.25 -27.22 14.13
CA SER A 170 -10.17 -27.98 15.36
C SER A 170 -11.12 -27.33 16.39
N ASN A 171 -11.58 -28.09 17.40
CA ASN A 171 -12.50 -27.62 18.45
C ASN A 171 -11.99 -26.39 19.25
N THR A 172 -11.09 -25.61 18.73
CA THR A 172 -10.55 -24.41 19.37
C THR A 172 -11.46 -23.22 19.05
N PRO A 173 -12.05 -22.57 20.06
CA PRO A 173 -12.99 -21.48 19.83
C PRO A 173 -12.30 -20.29 19.14
N LEU A 174 -13.05 -19.62 18.27
CA LEU A 174 -12.66 -18.35 17.67
C LEU A 174 -12.77 -17.23 18.70
N LEU A 175 -11.81 -16.30 18.65
CA LEU A 175 -11.76 -15.14 19.55
C LEU A 175 -11.45 -13.87 18.72
N VAL A 176 -12.03 -12.76 19.13
CA VAL A 176 -11.60 -11.44 18.65
C VAL A 176 -10.31 -11.05 19.40
N ASN A 177 -9.24 -10.89 18.65
CA ASN A 177 -7.95 -10.45 19.20
C ASN A 177 -7.83 -8.93 19.27
N LYS A 178 -8.31 -8.25 18.23
CA LYS A 178 -8.24 -6.79 18.09
C LYS A 178 -9.40 -6.29 17.28
N SER A 179 -9.88 -5.09 17.60
CA SER A 179 -10.87 -4.38 16.78
C SER A 179 -10.55 -2.90 16.80
N THR A 180 -10.39 -2.31 15.59
CA THR A 180 -9.98 -0.92 15.43
C THR A 180 -10.87 -0.23 14.39
N LEU A 181 -11.32 0.98 14.71
CA LEU A 181 -12.09 1.80 13.77
C LEU A 181 -11.14 2.48 12.78
N TYR A 182 -11.43 2.31 11.47
CA TYR A 182 -10.68 2.91 10.38
C TYR A 182 -11.59 3.53 9.33
N ILE A 183 -11.07 4.48 8.58
CA ILE A 183 -11.56 4.76 7.24
C ILE A 183 -10.81 3.86 6.28
N PHE A 184 -11.54 3.02 5.56
CA PHE A 184 -11.02 2.03 4.62
C PHE A 184 -11.27 2.48 3.18
N PRO A 185 -10.23 2.91 2.45
CA PRO A 185 -10.33 3.23 1.03
C PRO A 185 -10.28 1.93 0.22
N LYS A 186 -11.46 1.37 -0.06
CA LYS A 186 -11.55 0.11 -0.82
C LYS A 186 -10.95 0.28 -2.22
N GLY A 187 -10.25 -0.74 -2.69
CA GLY A 187 -9.56 -0.72 -3.97
C GLY A 187 -8.18 -0.05 -3.96
N LEU A 188 -7.76 0.60 -2.85
CA LEU A 188 -6.46 1.28 -2.78
C LEU A 188 -5.29 0.32 -3.07
N ALA A 189 -5.29 -0.86 -2.45
CA ALA A 189 -4.23 -1.86 -2.66
C ALA A 189 -4.19 -2.40 -4.10
N GLN A 190 -5.31 -2.36 -4.81
CA GLN A 190 -5.44 -2.77 -6.21
C GLN A 190 -5.18 -1.61 -7.18
N GLY A 191 -4.83 -0.42 -6.68
CA GLY A 191 -4.63 0.79 -7.51
C GLY A 191 -5.90 1.32 -8.17
N VAL A 192 -7.09 0.91 -7.71
CA VAL A 192 -8.37 1.37 -8.23
C VAL A 192 -9.07 2.31 -7.26
N LEU A 193 -9.84 3.24 -7.81
CA LEU A 193 -10.63 4.18 -7.00
C LEU A 193 -12.02 3.60 -6.75
N GLU A 194 -12.23 3.10 -5.54
CA GLU A 194 -13.56 2.72 -5.05
C GLU A 194 -14.03 3.67 -3.94
N ALA A 195 -15.09 3.28 -3.20
CA ALA A 195 -15.63 4.09 -2.13
C ALA A 195 -14.79 3.98 -0.85
N ASN A 196 -14.78 5.06 -0.06
CA ASN A 196 -14.29 5.03 1.31
C ASN A 196 -15.40 4.55 2.25
N TYR A 197 -15.06 3.69 3.20
CA TYR A 197 -15.97 3.16 4.21
C TYR A 197 -15.46 3.45 5.61
N LEU A 198 -16.36 3.76 6.54
CA LEU A 198 -16.04 3.67 7.96
C LEU A 198 -16.23 2.22 8.38
N VAL A 199 -15.18 1.58 8.85
CA VAL A 199 -15.17 0.16 9.19
C VAL A 199 -14.56 -0.10 10.55
N TYR A 200 -14.98 -1.19 11.19
CA TYR A 200 -14.18 -1.84 12.20
C TYR A 200 -13.36 -2.94 11.52
N GLU A 201 -12.02 -2.83 11.58
CA GLU A 201 -11.12 -3.94 11.29
C GLU A 201 -11.10 -4.86 12.49
N VAL A 202 -11.66 -6.05 12.36
CA VAL A 202 -11.75 -7.04 13.43
C VAL A 202 -10.85 -8.22 13.13
N GLU A 203 -9.82 -8.44 13.94
CA GLU A 203 -8.97 -9.63 13.86
C GLU A 203 -9.62 -10.77 14.64
N VAL A 204 -10.15 -11.76 13.90
CA VAL A 204 -10.72 -13.00 14.43
C VAL A 204 -9.68 -14.10 14.29
N ARG A 205 -9.39 -14.81 15.39
CA ARG A 205 -8.39 -15.89 15.34
C ARG A 205 -8.68 -17.01 16.34
N ASN A 206 -8.10 -18.17 16.10
CA ASN A 206 -7.79 -19.17 17.10
C ASN A 206 -6.27 -19.34 17.22
N ASN A 207 -5.78 -20.25 18.07
CA ASN A 207 -4.34 -20.32 18.37
C ASN A 207 -3.49 -20.87 17.21
N ASN A 208 -4.06 -21.59 16.22
CA ASN A 208 -3.27 -22.39 15.29
C ASN A 208 -3.72 -22.34 13.82
N GLU A 209 -5.00 -22.04 13.52
CA GLU A 209 -5.57 -22.37 12.21
C GLU A 209 -6.32 -21.22 11.57
N VAL A 210 -6.66 -20.19 12.34
CA VAL A 210 -7.45 -19.05 11.88
C VAL A 210 -6.84 -17.76 12.34
N ARG A 211 -6.63 -16.88 11.41
CA ARG A 211 -6.35 -15.47 11.63
C ARG A 211 -6.94 -14.69 10.49
N GLU A 212 -8.12 -14.15 10.70
CA GLU A 212 -8.87 -13.42 9.69
C GLU A 212 -9.04 -11.96 10.08
N TYR A 213 -8.87 -11.08 9.12
CA TYR A 213 -9.17 -9.66 9.25
C TYR A 213 -10.48 -9.38 8.51
N VAL A 214 -11.51 -9.03 9.27
CA VAL A 214 -12.85 -8.77 8.77
C VAL A 214 -13.15 -7.29 8.89
N PHE A 215 -13.43 -6.62 7.78
CA PHE A 215 -13.75 -5.19 7.71
C PHE A 215 -15.26 -5.02 7.72
N VAL A 216 -15.80 -4.75 8.90
CA VAL A 216 -17.23 -4.58 9.13
C VAL A 216 -17.62 -3.11 8.95
N ASN A 217 -18.54 -2.81 8.05
CA ASN A 217 -19.06 -1.45 7.87
C ASN A 217 -19.69 -0.94 9.15
N ALA A 218 -19.14 0.13 9.72
CA ALA A 218 -19.55 0.67 11.02
C ALA A 218 -20.92 1.34 11.03
N HIS A 219 -21.58 1.51 9.85
CA HIS A 219 -22.92 2.06 9.76
C HIS A 219 -24.02 1.00 9.62
N ASN A 220 -23.75 -0.11 8.92
CA ASN A 220 -24.79 -1.09 8.57
C ASN A 220 -24.42 -2.55 8.82
N GLY A 221 -23.19 -2.85 9.26
CA GLY A 221 -22.74 -4.21 9.55
C GLY A 221 -22.39 -5.10 8.36
N ASN A 222 -22.49 -4.58 7.14
CA ASN A 222 -22.06 -5.36 5.97
C ASN A 222 -20.54 -5.57 5.98
N ILE A 223 -20.11 -6.73 5.50
CA ILE A 223 -18.68 -6.98 5.29
C ILE A 223 -18.22 -6.23 4.04
N VAL A 224 -17.27 -5.32 4.23
CA VAL A 224 -16.68 -4.52 3.14
C VAL A 224 -15.55 -5.29 2.49
N GLU A 225 -14.72 -5.95 3.32
CA GLU A 225 -13.56 -6.71 2.88
C GLU A 225 -13.24 -7.79 3.91
N GLN A 226 -12.56 -8.84 3.50
CA GLN A 226 -12.00 -9.87 4.37
C GLN A 226 -10.73 -10.41 3.75
N PHE A 227 -9.70 -10.61 4.55
CA PHE A 227 -8.51 -11.34 4.13
C PHE A 227 -7.91 -12.14 5.29
N THR A 228 -7.23 -13.21 4.93
CA THR A 228 -6.56 -14.06 5.91
C THR A 228 -5.22 -13.44 6.33
N GLY A 229 -4.92 -13.51 7.62
CA GLY A 229 -3.61 -13.21 8.18
C GLY A 229 -2.81 -14.47 8.52
N MET A 230 -3.36 -15.65 8.19
CA MET A 230 -2.57 -16.88 8.24
C MET A 230 -1.62 -16.87 7.05
N PRO A 231 -0.33 -17.12 7.25
CA PRO A 231 0.50 -17.51 6.15
C PRO A 231 -0.11 -18.80 5.58
N HIS A 232 -0.61 -18.77 4.35
CA HIS A 232 -0.93 -20.00 3.66
C HIS A 232 0.35 -20.82 3.59
N ALA A 233 0.23 -22.13 3.78
CA ALA A 233 1.36 -23.00 3.62
C ALA A 233 1.79 -22.89 2.16
N MET A 234 3.00 -22.37 1.94
CA MET A 234 3.60 -22.32 0.62
C MET A 234 3.56 -23.72 0.02
N ASP A 235 2.98 -23.86 -1.17
CA ASP A 235 2.89 -25.13 -1.88
C ASP A 235 3.75 -25.08 -3.16
N ARG A 236 4.92 -25.70 -3.08
CA ARG A 236 5.89 -25.74 -4.18
C ARG A 236 6.16 -27.17 -4.60
N ILE A 237 6.41 -27.34 -5.89
CA ILE A 237 6.79 -28.64 -6.45
C ILE A 237 7.82 -28.45 -7.56
N VAL A 238 8.87 -29.26 -7.52
CA VAL A 238 9.93 -29.29 -8.53
C VAL A 238 9.89 -30.62 -9.26
N TYR A 239 9.85 -30.51 -10.56
CA TYR A 239 9.87 -31.64 -11.49
C TYR A 239 11.20 -31.69 -12.25
N GLU A 240 11.60 -32.87 -12.69
CA GLU A 240 12.71 -33.06 -13.62
C GLU A 240 12.17 -33.42 -15.00
N SER A 241 12.49 -32.61 -15.98
CA SER A 241 12.15 -32.77 -17.40
C SER A 241 10.66 -32.60 -17.73
N ASN A 242 9.74 -33.05 -16.89
CA ASN A 242 8.30 -32.93 -17.10
C ASN A 242 7.52 -33.16 -15.79
N THR A 243 6.22 -32.80 -15.78
CA THR A 243 5.35 -32.86 -14.61
C THR A 243 5.01 -34.27 -14.09
N SER A 244 5.46 -35.32 -14.77
CA SER A 244 5.30 -36.71 -14.29
C SER A 244 6.47 -37.20 -13.45
N ASN A 245 7.55 -36.42 -13.36
CA ASN A 245 8.76 -36.77 -12.63
C ASN A 245 9.03 -35.75 -11.51
N THR A 246 8.33 -35.90 -10.39
CA THR A 246 8.53 -35.06 -9.18
C THR A 246 9.83 -35.45 -8.52
N VAL A 247 10.70 -34.48 -8.27
CA VAL A 247 11.97 -34.65 -7.56
C VAL A 247 11.95 -34.04 -6.16
N TRP A 248 11.02 -33.10 -5.94
CA TRP A 248 10.80 -32.48 -4.63
C TRP A 248 9.42 -31.84 -4.57
N GLN A 249 8.81 -31.85 -3.41
CA GLN A 249 7.58 -31.12 -3.10
C GLN A 249 7.63 -30.54 -1.69
N GLU A 250 6.77 -29.57 -1.41
CA GLU A 250 6.69 -28.94 -0.10
C GLU A 250 6.51 -29.98 1.02
N GLY A 251 7.37 -29.86 2.07
CA GLY A 251 7.45 -30.82 3.16
C GLY A 251 8.47 -31.95 2.98
N ASP A 252 9.03 -32.14 1.79
CA ASP A 252 10.13 -33.10 1.59
C ASP A 252 11.42 -32.60 2.21
N ALA A 253 12.36 -33.53 2.48
CA ALA A 253 13.67 -33.19 3.02
C ALA A 253 14.44 -32.29 2.05
N PHE A 254 15.01 -31.18 2.57
CA PHE A 254 15.84 -30.26 1.81
C PHE A 254 17.27 -30.19 2.40
N PRO A 255 18.33 -30.20 1.56
CA PRO A 255 18.34 -30.31 0.11
C PRO A 255 18.07 -31.71 -0.45
N GLY A 256 18.05 -32.74 0.41
CA GLY A 256 17.84 -34.14 0.00
C GLY A 256 18.82 -34.60 -1.08
N THR A 257 18.27 -35.09 -2.22
CA THR A 257 19.05 -35.54 -3.39
C THR A 257 19.04 -34.53 -4.55
N LEU A 258 18.54 -33.33 -4.31
CA LEU A 258 18.41 -32.28 -5.33
C LEU A 258 19.78 -31.85 -5.87
N THR A 259 19.85 -31.63 -7.18
CA THR A 259 20.98 -30.93 -7.81
C THR A 259 21.04 -29.48 -7.34
N ILE A 260 22.16 -28.80 -7.56
CA ILE A 260 22.30 -27.38 -7.17
C ILE A 260 21.25 -26.50 -7.86
N TRP A 261 20.89 -26.78 -9.12
CA TRP A 261 19.90 -26.00 -9.86
C TRP A 261 18.48 -26.21 -9.29
N GLN A 262 18.13 -27.45 -8.97
CA GLN A 262 16.85 -27.76 -8.30
C GLN A 262 16.79 -27.15 -6.88
N GLN A 263 17.90 -27.10 -6.15
CA GLN A 263 17.97 -26.40 -4.87
C GLN A 263 17.71 -24.89 -5.03
N ASN A 264 18.32 -24.26 -6.03
CA ASN A 264 18.07 -22.86 -6.33
C ASN A 264 16.60 -22.62 -6.66
N GLU A 265 15.96 -23.51 -7.45
CA GLU A 265 14.52 -23.41 -7.78
C GLU A 265 13.65 -23.43 -6.52
N VAL A 266 13.98 -24.27 -5.53
CA VAL A 266 13.27 -24.30 -4.24
C VAL A 266 13.48 -23.00 -3.49
N VAL A 267 14.74 -22.56 -3.29
CA VAL A 267 15.06 -21.39 -2.48
C VAL A 267 14.52 -20.09 -3.11
N ALA A 268 14.80 -19.86 -4.38
CA ALA A 268 14.41 -18.60 -5.02
C ALA A 268 12.89 -18.50 -5.24
N SER A 269 12.17 -19.61 -5.39
CA SER A 269 10.70 -19.57 -5.38
C SER A 269 10.13 -19.21 -4.01
N GLU A 270 10.80 -19.63 -2.91
CA GLU A 270 10.46 -19.19 -1.55
C GLU A 270 10.66 -17.69 -1.36
N ASP A 271 11.80 -17.18 -1.83
CA ASP A 271 12.11 -15.76 -1.74
C ASP A 271 11.09 -14.92 -2.50
N MET A 272 10.68 -15.35 -3.70
CA MET A 272 9.63 -14.68 -4.49
C MET A 272 8.27 -14.74 -3.79
N TYR A 273 7.85 -15.90 -3.30
CA TYR A 273 6.61 -16.03 -2.54
C TYR A 273 6.62 -15.10 -1.32
N SER A 274 7.69 -15.14 -0.53
CA SER A 274 7.85 -14.34 0.68
C SER A 274 7.88 -12.84 0.39
N PHE A 275 8.54 -12.43 -0.70
CA PHE A 275 8.58 -11.04 -1.13
C PHE A 275 7.18 -10.51 -1.44
N PHE A 276 6.43 -11.20 -2.31
CA PHE A 276 5.10 -10.75 -2.71
C PHE A 276 4.07 -10.86 -1.58
N ASN A 277 4.17 -11.88 -0.74
CA ASN A 277 3.30 -12.02 0.42
C ASN A 277 3.56 -10.93 1.46
N ASN A 278 4.83 -10.67 1.81
CA ASN A 278 5.18 -9.67 2.82
C ASN A 278 4.99 -8.22 2.36
N ALA A 279 5.25 -7.95 1.07
CA ALA A 279 5.16 -6.59 0.53
C ALA A 279 3.73 -6.21 0.12
N PHE A 280 2.93 -7.16 -0.35
CA PHE A 280 1.65 -6.90 -1.01
C PHE A 280 0.50 -7.75 -0.48
N GLY A 281 0.73 -8.69 0.44
CA GLY A 281 -0.28 -9.62 0.94
C GLY A 281 -0.71 -10.68 -0.09
N TYR A 282 0.07 -10.87 -1.16
CA TYR A 282 -0.25 -11.86 -2.19
C TYR A 282 0.06 -13.27 -1.72
N VAL A 283 -0.94 -14.13 -1.81
CA VAL A 283 -0.83 -15.56 -1.51
C VAL A 283 -0.56 -16.30 -2.81
N SER A 284 0.69 -16.73 -3.02
CA SER A 284 1.18 -17.29 -4.28
C SER A 284 1.05 -16.31 -5.47
N TYR A 285 1.43 -16.75 -6.68
CA TYR A 285 1.50 -15.90 -7.86
C TYR A 285 0.13 -15.48 -8.43
N ASP A 286 -0.94 -16.22 -8.09
CA ASP A 286 -2.29 -15.91 -8.55
C ASP A 286 -3.15 -15.17 -7.50
N GLY A 287 -2.59 -14.93 -6.30
CA GLY A 287 -3.30 -14.32 -5.19
C GLY A 287 -4.33 -15.25 -4.52
N ALA A 288 -4.39 -16.53 -4.94
CA ALA A 288 -5.39 -17.51 -4.52
C ALA A 288 -4.79 -18.87 -4.12
N ASP A 289 -3.51 -18.87 -3.69
CA ASP A 289 -2.78 -20.04 -3.17
C ASP A 289 -2.47 -21.13 -4.22
N ALA A 290 -2.29 -20.76 -5.50
CA ALA A 290 -1.90 -21.74 -6.50
C ALA A 290 -0.54 -22.37 -6.20
N GLN A 291 -0.43 -23.68 -6.44
CA GLN A 291 0.83 -24.40 -6.30
C GLN A 291 1.88 -23.87 -7.27
N MET A 292 3.04 -23.47 -6.75
CA MET A 292 4.19 -23.00 -7.53
C MET A 292 4.93 -24.18 -8.15
N ARG A 293 4.81 -24.36 -9.45
CA ARG A 293 5.32 -25.51 -10.20
C ARG A 293 6.54 -25.15 -11.01
N THR A 294 7.62 -25.86 -10.81
CA THR A 294 8.89 -25.66 -11.51
C THR A 294 9.30 -26.93 -12.27
N ILE A 295 9.77 -26.76 -13.51
CA ILE A 295 10.35 -27.87 -14.29
C ILE A 295 11.82 -27.56 -14.57
N ASN A 296 12.73 -28.29 -13.93
CA ASN A 296 14.14 -28.28 -14.24
C ASN A 296 14.41 -29.10 -15.50
N ASN A 297 15.40 -28.71 -16.30
CA ASN A 297 15.84 -29.41 -17.49
C ASN A 297 14.68 -29.78 -18.45
N ASN A 298 13.79 -28.79 -18.74
CA ASN A 298 12.65 -29.00 -19.62
C ASN A 298 13.11 -29.16 -21.08
N PRO A 299 12.94 -30.36 -21.70
CA PRO A 299 13.41 -30.63 -23.05
C PRO A 299 12.63 -29.87 -24.16
N ASN A 300 11.52 -29.25 -23.82
CA ASN A 300 10.73 -28.47 -24.78
C ASN A 300 11.23 -27.02 -24.93
N LEU A 301 12.21 -26.61 -24.13
CA LEU A 301 12.86 -25.30 -24.27
C LEU A 301 13.97 -25.34 -25.31
N SER A 302 14.12 -24.26 -26.06
CA SER A 302 15.31 -24.03 -26.90
C SER A 302 16.44 -23.49 -26.02
N CYS A 303 17.28 -24.34 -25.51
CA CYS A 303 18.34 -24.02 -24.57
C CYS A 303 19.53 -23.21 -25.19
N PRO A 304 20.22 -22.33 -24.42
CA PRO A 304 19.92 -22.01 -23.03
C PRO A 304 18.73 -21.04 -22.92
N ASN A 305 17.76 -21.34 -22.07
CA ASN A 305 16.56 -20.53 -21.90
C ASN A 305 15.84 -20.84 -20.57
N ALA A 306 14.95 -19.92 -20.16
CA ALA A 306 13.94 -20.13 -19.14
C ALA A 306 12.60 -19.55 -19.63
N SER A 307 11.47 -19.94 -19.09
CA SER A 307 10.18 -19.39 -19.45
C SER A 307 9.08 -19.68 -18.43
N TRP A 308 8.22 -18.70 -18.20
CA TRP A 308 6.90 -18.91 -17.63
C TRP A 308 5.88 -19.21 -18.72
N ASN A 309 5.09 -20.27 -18.59
CA ASN A 309 4.11 -20.69 -19.61
C ASN A 309 2.64 -20.50 -19.18
N GLY A 310 2.39 -19.82 -18.07
CA GLY A 310 1.06 -19.66 -17.47
C GLY A 310 0.71 -20.70 -16.41
N VAL A 311 1.50 -21.77 -16.26
CA VAL A 311 1.26 -22.87 -15.32
C VAL A 311 2.53 -23.31 -14.59
N THR A 312 3.66 -23.31 -15.29
CA THR A 312 4.97 -23.74 -14.76
C THR A 312 6.05 -22.74 -15.14
N ALA A 313 6.98 -22.52 -14.22
CA ALA A 313 8.28 -21.92 -14.49
C ALA A 313 9.22 -23.03 -15.00
N ASN A 314 9.86 -22.82 -16.15
CA ASN A 314 10.61 -23.86 -16.85
C ASN A 314 12.04 -23.40 -17.08
N TYR A 315 13.01 -24.28 -16.88
CA TYR A 315 14.43 -23.99 -16.99
C TYR A 315 15.14 -25.03 -17.82
N CYS A 316 16.11 -24.59 -18.64
CA CYS A 316 17.11 -25.47 -19.19
C CYS A 316 18.10 -25.89 -18.09
N ASP A 317 18.78 -27.05 -18.27
CA ASP A 317 19.86 -27.45 -17.40
C ASP A 317 20.92 -26.34 -17.29
N GLY A 318 21.30 -26.00 -16.07
CA GLY A 318 22.30 -24.97 -15.78
C GLY A 318 21.82 -23.52 -15.88
N THR A 319 20.52 -23.24 -16.07
CA THR A 319 20.01 -21.87 -16.19
C THR A 319 19.25 -21.37 -14.97
N ALA A 320 18.94 -22.21 -13.99
CA ALA A 320 18.17 -21.88 -12.81
C ALA A 320 19.02 -21.13 -11.76
N SER A 321 19.53 -19.93 -12.10
CA SER A 321 20.10 -18.98 -11.13
C SER A 321 19.00 -18.16 -10.45
N ASP A 322 19.29 -17.60 -9.28
CA ASP A 322 18.32 -16.88 -8.44
C ASP A 322 17.62 -15.75 -9.19
N ASP A 323 18.37 -14.99 -9.99
CA ASP A 323 17.86 -13.87 -10.80
C ASP A 323 16.96 -14.36 -11.95
N VAL A 324 17.32 -15.47 -12.62
CA VAL A 324 16.50 -16.07 -13.69
C VAL A 324 15.22 -16.66 -13.10
N ILE A 325 15.30 -17.33 -11.96
CA ILE A 325 14.12 -17.88 -11.27
C ILE A 325 13.19 -16.73 -10.84
N GLY A 326 13.77 -15.68 -10.23
CA GLY A 326 13.03 -14.48 -9.85
C GLY A 326 12.36 -13.79 -11.04
N HIS A 327 13.01 -13.77 -12.23
CA HIS A 327 12.44 -13.23 -13.46
C HIS A 327 11.22 -14.03 -13.94
N GLU A 328 11.30 -15.35 -14.00
CA GLU A 328 10.20 -16.19 -14.46
C GLU A 328 8.99 -16.18 -13.51
N TRP A 329 9.24 -16.20 -12.20
CA TRP A 329 8.16 -16.00 -11.23
C TRP A 329 7.62 -14.56 -11.27
N GLY A 330 8.43 -13.56 -11.56
CA GLY A 330 7.99 -12.20 -11.85
C GLY A 330 6.95 -12.15 -12.97
N HIS A 331 7.14 -12.90 -14.07
CA HIS A 331 6.11 -13.05 -15.11
C HIS A 331 4.85 -13.73 -14.59
N ALA A 332 4.95 -14.72 -13.71
CA ALA A 332 3.80 -15.38 -13.11
C ALA A 332 2.95 -14.39 -12.30
N TYR A 333 3.58 -13.63 -11.41
CA TYR A 333 2.90 -12.61 -10.58
C TYR A 333 2.31 -11.46 -11.41
N THR A 334 2.95 -11.05 -12.49
CA THR A 334 2.46 -9.94 -13.33
C THR A 334 1.44 -10.39 -14.40
N GLY A 335 1.46 -11.66 -14.79
CA GLY A 335 0.59 -12.22 -15.81
C GLY A 335 -0.83 -12.57 -15.33
N THR A 336 -1.08 -12.66 -14.04
CA THR A 336 -2.36 -13.06 -13.45
C THR A 336 -3.28 -11.89 -13.08
N ASN A 337 -3.40 -10.87 -13.97
CA ASN A 337 -4.29 -9.71 -13.80
C ASN A 337 -3.98 -8.79 -12.61
N LEU A 338 -2.73 -8.74 -12.18
CA LEU A 338 -2.32 -7.73 -11.23
C LEU A 338 -2.27 -6.35 -11.89
N PRO A 339 -2.71 -5.29 -11.23
CA PRO A 339 -2.52 -3.91 -11.71
C PRO A 339 -1.04 -3.46 -11.69
N MET A 340 -0.10 -4.40 -11.59
CA MET A 340 1.35 -4.14 -11.62
C MET A 340 1.94 -4.02 -13.05
N ALA A 341 1.12 -3.82 -14.08
CA ALA A 341 1.57 -3.58 -15.47
C ALA A 341 2.43 -2.30 -15.67
N ILE A 342 2.91 -1.68 -14.58
CA ILE A 342 3.60 -0.38 -14.63
C ILE A 342 5.14 -0.51 -14.58
N TRP A 343 5.72 -1.70 -14.32
CA TRP A 343 7.16 -1.82 -14.06
C TRP A 343 8.00 -2.51 -15.14
N CYS A 344 7.43 -2.94 -16.25
CA CYS A 344 8.15 -3.67 -17.32
C CYS A 344 8.22 -2.90 -18.66
N ASN A 345 8.43 -1.60 -18.64
CA ASN A 345 8.79 -0.83 -19.82
C ASN A 345 10.08 -0.04 -19.54
N GLU A 346 11.21 -0.75 -19.52
CA GLU A 346 12.54 -0.26 -19.92
C GLU A 346 13.33 -1.40 -20.57
#